data_73f62b320b748a269e9e03bf60c4e0f7
#
_entry.id   73f62b320b748a269e9e03bf60c4e0f7
#
_cell.length_a   1.000
_cell.length_b   1.000
_cell.length_c   1.000
_cell.angle_alpha   90.00
_cell.angle_beta   90.00
_cell.angle_gamma   90.00
#
_symmetry.space_group_name_H-M   'P 1'
#
loop_
_entity.id
_entity.type
_entity.pdbx_description
1 polymer ?
#
loop_
_entity_poly.entity_id
_entity_poly.type
_entity_poly.pdbx_seq_one_letter_code
_entity_poly.pdbx_strand_id
1 'polypeptide(L)'
;MGLTLAEKLLARHAGLPSTRAGDLVVANVTFAMVHDARAPNAIRMVEKMGAKSLPFANKTAWVLDHFSPPPTVEAAQGHTAMRKFADEHGSVLYDIGDGICHQVMPEGGHLTCGDLIVGTDTHSVTYGAFNAFGTGIEGTDVSAVMATGKVWLRVPESVRVTLKGRLQPGVWAKDVTLHMLGKFGAEGLNYRAIEYVGSAVQGMEIDDRMTLCNHAAELGAKAALLEADEKTFAWLKAHGAKTPAPLSADADAHYADHFEIDA
;
A
#
# COMPACT_ATOMS: atom_id res chain seq x y z
N MET A 1 -3.89 -22.79 -15.13
CA MET A 1 -2.80 -22.09 -14.42
C MET A 1 -3.45 -21.08 -13.49
N GLY A 2 -3.27 -21.28 -12.20
CA GLY A 2 -3.88 -20.47 -11.14
C GLY A 2 -3.36 -19.03 -11.12
N LEU A 3 -4.02 -18.20 -10.34
CA LEU A 3 -3.72 -16.78 -10.19
C LEU A 3 -2.94 -16.52 -8.91
N THR A 4 -1.98 -15.61 -8.96
CA THR A 4 -1.29 -15.07 -7.79
C THR A 4 -2.22 -14.14 -7.01
N LEU A 5 -1.85 -13.81 -5.77
CA LEU A 5 -2.66 -12.90 -4.96
C LEU A 5 -2.75 -11.51 -5.60
N ALA A 6 -1.66 -11.00 -6.17
CA ALA A 6 -1.64 -9.73 -6.88
C ALA A 6 -2.60 -9.74 -8.09
N GLU A 7 -2.58 -10.78 -8.91
CA GLU A 7 -3.47 -10.94 -10.07
C GLU A 7 -4.94 -10.96 -9.64
N LYS A 8 -5.28 -11.70 -8.56
CA LYS A 8 -6.65 -11.77 -8.04
C LYS A 8 -7.15 -10.44 -7.49
N LEU A 9 -6.31 -9.73 -6.72
CA LEU A 9 -6.67 -8.42 -6.17
C LEU A 9 -6.94 -7.43 -7.30
N LEU A 10 -6.06 -7.34 -8.29
CA LEU A 10 -6.24 -6.43 -9.42
C LEU A 10 -7.42 -6.83 -10.33
N ALA A 11 -7.66 -8.12 -10.57
CA ALA A 11 -8.84 -8.60 -11.28
C ALA A 11 -10.15 -8.15 -10.59
N ARG A 12 -10.23 -8.36 -9.25
CA ARG A 12 -11.39 -7.93 -8.45
C ARG A 12 -11.67 -6.44 -8.62
N HIS A 13 -10.65 -5.60 -8.47
CA HIS A 13 -10.78 -4.14 -8.55
C HIS A 13 -11.02 -3.62 -9.96
N ALA A 14 -10.58 -4.35 -10.98
CA ALA A 14 -10.89 -4.06 -12.38
C ALA A 14 -12.27 -4.57 -12.83
N GLY A 15 -12.95 -5.37 -11.99
CA GLY A 15 -14.22 -6.00 -12.37
C GLY A 15 -14.06 -7.07 -13.45
N LEU A 16 -12.88 -7.70 -13.52
CA LEU A 16 -12.54 -8.73 -14.49
C LEU A 16 -12.57 -10.12 -13.84
N PRO A 17 -12.89 -11.18 -14.59
CA PRO A 17 -12.85 -12.54 -14.07
C PRO A 17 -11.43 -13.01 -13.73
N SER A 18 -10.42 -12.46 -14.40
CA SER A 18 -9.01 -12.73 -14.17
C SER A 18 -8.14 -11.65 -14.80
N THR A 19 -6.90 -11.52 -14.34
CA THR A 19 -5.83 -10.73 -14.97
C THR A 19 -4.53 -11.55 -14.94
N ARG A 20 -3.56 -11.17 -15.77
CA ARG A 20 -2.23 -11.77 -15.81
C ARG A 20 -1.15 -10.70 -15.75
N ALA A 21 0.01 -11.09 -15.27
CA ALA A 21 1.19 -10.24 -15.31
C ALA A 21 1.38 -9.63 -16.72
N GLY A 22 1.59 -8.31 -16.77
CA GLY A 22 1.71 -7.54 -18.01
C GLY A 22 0.42 -6.90 -18.52
N ASP A 23 -0.76 -7.36 -18.09
CA ASP A 23 -2.03 -6.75 -18.47
C ASP A 23 -2.14 -5.31 -17.96
N LEU A 24 -2.76 -4.44 -18.76
CA LEU A 24 -3.13 -3.09 -18.34
C LEU A 24 -4.58 -3.10 -17.85
N VAL A 25 -4.79 -2.68 -16.63
CA VAL A 25 -6.11 -2.64 -16.01
C VAL A 25 -6.46 -1.24 -15.50
N VAL A 26 -7.74 -0.89 -15.54
CA VAL A 26 -8.28 0.28 -14.84
C VAL A 26 -9.04 -0.24 -13.62
N ALA A 27 -8.47 -0.04 -12.46
CA ALA A 27 -8.95 -0.61 -11.21
C ALA A 27 -9.65 0.45 -10.34
N ASN A 28 -10.73 0.06 -9.65
CA ASN A 28 -11.42 0.88 -8.69
C ASN A 28 -10.61 0.93 -7.38
N VAL A 29 -10.26 2.11 -6.93
CA VAL A 29 -9.55 2.35 -5.68
C VAL A 29 -10.53 2.25 -4.51
N THR A 30 -10.12 1.65 -3.40
CA THR A 30 -10.95 1.61 -2.18
C THR A 30 -10.75 2.87 -1.35
N PHE A 31 -9.49 3.27 -1.17
CA PHE A 31 -9.11 4.47 -0.41
C PHE A 31 -7.78 5.02 -0.92
N ALA A 32 -7.55 6.32 -0.77
CA ALA A 32 -6.32 6.98 -1.18
C ALA A 32 -5.67 7.71 0.00
N MET A 33 -4.34 7.89 -0.04
CA MET A 33 -3.57 8.67 0.91
C MET A 33 -2.68 9.68 0.20
N VAL A 34 -2.63 10.89 0.73
CA VAL A 34 -1.76 11.97 0.23
C VAL A 34 -0.96 12.52 1.40
N HIS A 35 0.37 12.37 1.36
CA HIS A 35 1.24 12.98 2.36
C HIS A 35 1.65 14.40 1.96
N ASP A 36 2.08 15.20 2.93
CA ASP A 36 2.29 16.64 2.79
C ASP A 36 3.38 17.03 1.78
N ALA A 37 4.42 16.24 1.58
CA ALA A 37 5.45 16.52 0.60
C ALA A 37 4.95 16.47 -0.87
N ARG A 38 3.86 15.73 -1.15
CA ARG A 38 3.26 15.61 -2.49
C ARG A 38 1.95 16.37 -2.64
N ALA A 39 1.33 16.77 -1.54
CA ALA A 39 0.04 17.44 -1.51
C ALA A 39 -0.05 18.72 -2.35
N PRO A 40 0.93 19.65 -2.33
CA PRO A 40 0.85 20.86 -3.15
C PRO A 40 0.78 20.56 -4.64
N ASN A 41 1.45 19.48 -5.09
CA ASN A 41 1.36 19.06 -6.48
C ASN A 41 -0.02 18.44 -6.80
N ALA A 42 -0.55 17.60 -5.91
CA ALA A 42 -1.86 16.99 -6.09
C ALA A 42 -2.96 18.04 -6.19
N ILE A 43 -2.98 19.03 -5.28
CA ILE A 43 -3.95 20.15 -5.29
C ILE A 43 -3.87 20.91 -6.61
N ARG A 44 -2.65 21.32 -7.00
CA ARG A 44 -2.43 22.03 -8.26
C ARG A 44 -2.90 21.24 -9.49
N MET A 45 -2.75 19.91 -9.50
CA MET A 45 -3.21 19.07 -10.60
C MET A 45 -4.73 18.98 -10.65
N VAL A 46 -5.41 18.89 -9.49
CA VAL A 46 -6.88 18.98 -9.42
C VAL A 46 -7.38 20.29 -10.04
N GLU A 47 -6.76 21.42 -9.66
CA GLU A 47 -7.11 22.73 -10.23
C GLU A 47 -6.91 22.78 -11.75
N LYS A 48 -5.76 22.29 -12.24
CA LYS A 48 -5.44 22.24 -13.69
C LYS A 48 -6.38 21.35 -14.49
N MET A 49 -6.84 20.24 -13.92
CA MET A 49 -7.80 19.37 -14.58
C MET A 49 -9.17 20.03 -14.76
N GLY A 50 -9.47 21.08 -14.03
CA GLY A 50 -10.79 21.74 -14.05
C GLY A 50 -11.93 20.80 -13.69
N ALA A 51 -11.67 19.82 -12.82
CA ALA A 51 -12.67 18.85 -12.38
C ALA A 51 -13.81 19.58 -11.65
N LYS A 52 -15.04 19.41 -12.13
CA LYS A 52 -16.22 20.06 -11.51
C LYS A 52 -16.63 19.45 -10.18
N SER A 53 -16.20 18.23 -9.91
CA SER A 53 -16.44 17.52 -8.64
C SER A 53 -15.31 16.52 -8.38
N LEU A 54 -15.12 16.20 -7.11
CA LEU A 54 -14.15 15.20 -6.64
C LEU A 54 -14.89 14.12 -5.83
N PRO A 55 -15.63 13.23 -6.48
CA PRO A 55 -16.51 12.29 -5.78
C PRO A 55 -15.75 11.30 -4.89
N PHE A 56 -14.43 11.16 -5.07
CA PHE A 56 -13.60 10.28 -4.28
C PHE A 56 -12.80 11.01 -3.17
N ALA A 57 -12.93 12.34 -3.07
CA ALA A 57 -12.19 13.11 -2.06
C ALA A 57 -12.51 12.67 -0.62
N ASN A 58 -13.76 12.28 -0.33
CA ASN A 58 -14.18 11.75 0.97
C ASN A 58 -13.62 10.35 1.30
N LYS A 59 -12.94 9.71 0.35
CA LYS A 59 -12.20 8.46 0.51
C LYS A 59 -10.70 8.70 0.33
N THR A 60 -10.25 9.91 0.65
CA THR A 60 -8.83 10.30 0.59
C THR A 60 -8.44 10.85 1.95
N ALA A 61 -7.35 10.31 2.52
CA ALA A 61 -6.73 10.86 3.72
C ALA A 61 -5.56 11.77 3.33
N TRP A 62 -5.48 12.92 3.98
CA TRP A 62 -4.36 13.86 3.91
C TRP A 62 -3.59 13.76 5.21
N VAL A 63 -2.27 13.52 5.14
CA VAL A 63 -1.43 13.26 6.31
C VAL A 63 -0.26 14.23 6.35
N LEU A 64 -0.12 14.97 7.45
CA LEU A 64 0.95 15.93 7.68
C LEU A 64 2.04 15.29 8.53
N ASP A 65 2.90 14.48 7.91
CA ASP A 65 3.89 13.65 8.60
C ASP A 65 5.34 13.79 8.10
N HIS A 66 5.56 14.06 6.83
CA HIS A 66 6.91 14.15 6.25
C HIS A 66 7.60 15.48 6.61
N PHE A 67 6.85 16.57 6.67
CA PHE A 67 7.32 17.91 7.04
C PHE A 67 6.75 18.35 8.39
N SER A 68 6.93 17.53 9.40
CA SER A 68 6.37 17.74 10.74
C SER A 68 7.48 17.83 11.80
N PRO A 69 7.80 19.02 12.29
CA PRO A 69 7.26 20.35 11.93
C PRO A 69 7.71 20.81 10.53
N PRO A 70 6.98 21.74 9.87
CA PRO A 70 7.33 22.20 8.53
C PRO A 70 8.68 22.95 8.56
N PRO A 71 9.66 22.50 7.74
CA PRO A 71 11.02 23.04 7.76
C PRO A 71 11.16 24.39 7.04
N THR A 72 10.19 24.77 6.21
CA THR A 72 10.21 26.01 5.42
C THR A 72 8.83 26.68 5.41
N VAL A 73 8.81 27.94 4.98
CA VAL A 73 7.56 28.70 4.80
C VAL A 73 6.67 28.04 3.74
N GLU A 74 7.26 27.52 2.67
CA GLU A 74 6.53 26.82 1.61
C GLU A 74 5.87 25.54 2.13
N ALA A 75 6.56 24.76 2.96
CA ALA A 75 5.98 23.58 3.59
C ALA A 75 4.80 23.96 4.51
N ALA A 76 4.95 25.02 5.32
CA ALA A 76 3.86 25.52 6.17
C ALA A 76 2.65 26.01 5.36
N GLN A 77 2.88 26.67 4.22
CA GLN A 77 1.84 27.06 3.29
C GLN A 77 1.17 25.84 2.66
N GLY A 78 1.94 24.79 2.33
CA GLY A 78 1.44 23.50 1.88
C GLY A 78 0.50 22.88 2.89
N HIS A 79 0.86 22.85 4.18
CA HIS A 79 0.00 22.38 5.27
C HIS A 79 -1.32 23.18 5.37
N THR A 80 -1.24 24.49 5.22
CA THR A 80 -2.43 25.34 5.21
C THR A 80 -3.37 25.00 4.03
N ALA A 81 -2.79 24.79 2.85
CA ALA A 81 -3.53 24.39 1.66
C ALA A 81 -4.19 23.01 1.83
N MET A 82 -3.47 22.04 2.45
CA MET A 82 -4.01 20.70 2.72
C MET A 82 -5.22 20.75 3.65
N ARG A 83 -5.11 21.48 4.78
CA ARG A 83 -6.23 21.65 5.74
C ARG A 83 -7.44 22.23 5.05
N LYS A 84 -7.24 23.29 4.27
CA LYS A 84 -8.29 23.94 3.51
C LYS A 84 -8.94 22.98 2.51
N PHE A 85 -8.12 22.28 1.71
CA PHE A 85 -8.60 21.34 0.71
C PHE A 85 -9.38 20.18 1.35
N ALA A 86 -8.87 19.62 2.46
CA ALA A 86 -9.53 18.54 3.17
C ALA A 86 -10.92 18.95 3.70
N ASP A 87 -11.02 20.16 4.28
CA ASP A 87 -12.28 20.73 4.78
C ASP A 87 -13.27 20.98 3.63
N GLU A 88 -12.84 21.64 2.55
CA GLU A 88 -13.69 21.97 1.39
C GLU A 88 -14.25 20.74 0.68
N HIS A 89 -13.54 19.62 0.70
CA HIS A 89 -13.92 18.40 -0.04
C HIS A 89 -14.36 17.24 0.87
N GLY A 90 -14.44 17.46 2.18
CA GLY A 90 -14.86 16.44 3.14
C GLY A 90 -13.90 15.23 3.20
N SER A 91 -12.61 15.47 2.97
CA SER A 91 -11.58 14.47 3.08
C SER A 91 -11.17 14.22 4.52
N VAL A 92 -10.58 13.06 4.80
CA VAL A 92 -9.99 12.79 6.12
C VAL A 92 -8.68 13.58 6.25
N LEU A 93 -8.44 14.18 7.41
CA LEU A 93 -7.21 14.89 7.72
C LEU A 93 -6.56 14.29 8.97
N TYR A 94 -5.30 13.93 8.87
CA TYR A 94 -4.41 13.65 9.98
C TYR A 94 -3.41 14.79 10.07
N ASP A 95 -3.52 15.58 11.14
CA ASP A 95 -2.70 16.77 11.32
C ASP A 95 -1.36 16.44 12.00
N ILE A 96 -0.50 17.44 12.16
CA ILE A 96 0.79 17.31 12.85
C ILE A 96 0.57 16.69 14.23
N GLY A 97 1.27 15.57 14.47
CA GLY A 97 1.20 14.85 15.75
C GLY A 97 0.23 13.68 15.78
N ASP A 98 -0.64 13.51 14.79
CA ASP A 98 -1.57 12.36 14.74
C ASP A 98 -0.86 11.03 14.44
N GLY A 99 0.25 11.08 13.69
CA GLY A 99 1.05 9.91 13.36
C GLY A 99 1.57 9.91 11.93
N ILE A 100 2.32 8.87 11.56
CA ILE A 100 2.84 8.68 10.20
C ILE A 100 1.80 8.01 9.30
N CYS A 101 1.81 8.33 8.02
CA CYS A 101 0.78 7.93 7.05
C CYS A 101 0.55 6.42 6.99
N HIS A 102 1.61 5.62 7.03
CA HIS A 102 1.48 4.16 6.93
C HIS A 102 0.93 3.51 8.20
N GLN A 103 0.95 4.23 9.33
CA GLN A 103 0.41 3.79 10.62
C GLN A 103 -1.04 4.28 10.79
N VAL A 104 -1.30 5.56 10.56
CA VAL A 104 -2.66 6.13 10.78
C VAL A 104 -3.69 5.56 9.80
N MET A 105 -3.28 5.15 8.60
CA MET A 105 -4.20 4.59 7.61
C MET A 105 -4.86 3.29 8.09
N PRO A 106 -4.11 2.24 8.49
CA PRO A 106 -4.71 1.04 9.04
C PRO A 106 -5.37 1.27 10.41
N GLU A 107 -4.76 2.04 11.31
CA GLU A 107 -5.30 2.35 12.65
C GLU A 107 -6.61 3.14 12.59
N GLY A 108 -6.79 4.00 11.59
CA GLY A 108 -8.03 4.71 11.34
C GLY A 108 -9.14 3.87 10.68
N GLY A 109 -8.90 2.57 10.44
CA GLY A 109 -9.87 1.67 9.83
C GLY A 109 -10.14 1.95 8.34
N HIS A 110 -9.21 2.64 7.65
CA HIS A 110 -9.39 3.05 6.24
C HIS A 110 -9.16 1.93 5.24
N LEU A 111 -8.68 0.78 5.68
CA LEU A 111 -8.41 -0.36 4.82
C LEU A 111 -8.83 -1.68 5.48
N THR A 112 -9.06 -2.69 4.65
CA THR A 112 -9.31 -4.07 5.09
C THR A 112 -8.76 -5.06 4.06
N CYS A 113 -8.85 -6.37 4.37
CA CYS A 113 -8.43 -7.40 3.43
C CYS A 113 -9.18 -7.31 2.11
N GLY A 114 -8.44 -7.44 1.03
CA GLY A 114 -8.99 -7.45 -0.32
C GLY A 114 -9.13 -6.06 -0.95
N ASP A 115 -8.71 -4.99 -0.29
CA ASP A 115 -8.76 -3.61 -0.80
C ASP A 115 -7.64 -3.31 -1.81
N LEU A 116 -7.85 -2.24 -2.61
CA LEU A 116 -6.83 -1.56 -3.39
C LEU A 116 -6.62 -0.16 -2.80
N ILE A 117 -5.46 0.05 -2.21
CA ILE A 117 -5.08 1.30 -1.56
C ILE A 117 -3.94 1.95 -2.34
N VAL A 118 -4.10 3.21 -2.66
CA VAL A 118 -3.04 3.99 -3.32
C VAL A 118 -2.58 5.13 -2.44
N GLY A 119 -1.29 5.43 -2.46
CA GLY A 119 -0.73 6.55 -1.71
C GLY A 119 0.32 7.31 -2.51
N THR A 120 0.53 8.58 -2.17
CA THR A 120 1.59 9.37 -2.84
C THR A 120 3.00 9.06 -2.29
N ASP A 121 3.10 8.08 -1.41
CA ASP A 121 4.35 7.58 -0.85
C ASP A 121 4.69 6.19 -1.40
N THR A 122 5.95 5.94 -1.72
CA THR A 122 6.45 4.64 -2.22
C THR A 122 6.19 3.50 -1.25
N HIS A 123 6.27 3.78 0.06
CA HIS A 123 6.06 2.78 1.10
C HIS A 123 4.57 2.44 1.34
N SER A 124 3.65 2.92 0.50
CA SER A 124 2.24 2.47 0.51
C SER A 124 2.09 0.96 0.27
N VAL A 125 3.14 0.29 -0.15
CA VAL A 125 3.24 -1.19 -0.17
C VAL A 125 3.05 -1.84 1.21
N THR A 126 3.22 -1.08 2.30
CA THR A 126 2.97 -1.48 3.70
C THR A 126 1.59 -2.10 3.89
N TYR A 127 0.59 -1.61 3.17
CA TYR A 127 -0.80 -2.08 3.32
C TYR A 127 -1.02 -3.53 2.90
N GLY A 128 -0.05 -4.11 2.20
CA GLY A 128 -0.06 -5.54 1.88
C GLY A 128 0.06 -6.47 3.08
N ALA A 129 0.52 -5.96 4.23
CA ALA A 129 0.50 -6.66 5.52
C ALA A 129 -0.92 -7.06 5.94
N PHE A 130 -1.93 -6.36 5.42
CA PHE A 130 -3.35 -6.58 5.68
C PHE A 130 -4.08 -7.28 4.52
N ASN A 131 -3.36 -7.96 3.62
CA ASN A 131 -3.94 -8.59 2.44
C ASN A 131 -4.62 -7.59 1.47
N ALA A 132 -4.15 -6.34 1.44
CA ALA A 132 -4.59 -5.31 0.52
C ALA A 132 -3.53 -5.07 -0.55
N PHE A 133 -3.92 -4.73 -1.78
CA PHE A 133 -2.97 -4.27 -2.78
C PHE A 133 -2.63 -2.81 -2.49
N GLY A 134 -1.57 -2.59 -1.73
CA GLY A 134 -1.03 -1.26 -1.45
C GLY A 134 0.03 -0.86 -2.47
N THR A 135 -0.03 0.36 -3.01
CA THR A 135 0.97 0.81 -3.98
C THR A 135 1.14 2.33 -4.01
N GLY A 136 2.40 2.75 -4.24
CA GLY A 136 2.73 4.15 -4.46
C GLY A 136 2.30 4.63 -5.86
N ILE A 137 1.77 5.86 -5.92
CA ILE A 137 1.44 6.59 -7.15
C ILE A 137 1.88 8.06 -7.04
N GLU A 138 1.97 8.75 -8.15
CA GLU A 138 2.35 10.16 -8.15
C GLU A 138 1.16 11.10 -7.84
N GLY A 139 1.50 12.36 -7.48
CA GLY A 139 0.50 13.40 -7.21
C GLY A 139 -0.47 13.65 -8.36
N THR A 140 -0.05 13.46 -9.59
CA THR A 140 -0.90 13.56 -10.79
C THR A 140 -1.94 12.43 -10.83
N ASP A 141 -1.51 11.20 -10.50
CA ASP A 141 -2.38 10.03 -10.50
C ASP A 141 -3.42 10.10 -9.39
N VAL A 142 -3.01 10.52 -8.17
CA VAL A 142 -3.97 10.65 -7.06
C VAL A 142 -5.01 11.73 -7.34
N SER A 143 -4.65 12.78 -8.10
CA SER A 143 -5.60 13.79 -8.54
C SER A 143 -6.67 13.21 -9.47
N ALA A 144 -6.26 12.33 -10.39
CA ALA A 144 -7.18 11.58 -11.24
C ALA A 144 -8.04 10.60 -10.42
N VAL A 145 -7.45 9.96 -9.39
CA VAL A 145 -8.21 9.10 -8.45
C VAL A 145 -9.28 9.91 -7.72
N MET A 146 -8.96 11.09 -7.20
CA MET A 146 -9.96 11.95 -6.53
C MET A 146 -11.14 12.31 -7.45
N ALA A 147 -10.87 12.50 -8.74
CA ALA A 147 -11.90 12.84 -9.73
C ALA A 147 -12.72 11.62 -10.21
N THR A 148 -12.14 10.41 -10.22
CA THR A 148 -12.73 9.24 -10.89
C THR A 148 -12.93 8.01 -10.00
N GLY A 149 -12.23 7.92 -8.88
CA GLY A 149 -12.15 6.72 -8.03
C GLY A 149 -11.35 5.59 -8.65
N LYS A 150 -10.57 5.84 -9.71
CA LYS A 150 -9.90 4.81 -10.50
C LYS A 150 -8.43 5.13 -10.71
N VAL A 151 -7.64 4.06 -10.83
CA VAL A 151 -6.23 4.11 -11.23
C VAL A 151 -5.97 3.10 -12.33
N TRP A 152 -5.11 3.43 -13.29
CA TRP A 152 -4.61 2.45 -14.23
C TRP A 152 -3.32 1.82 -13.70
N LEU A 153 -3.16 0.52 -13.87
CA LEU A 153 -2.00 -0.24 -13.42
C LEU A 153 -1.63 -1.29 -14.45
N ARG A 154 -0.35 -1.54 -14.61
CA ARG A 154 0.12 -2.77 -15.23
C ARG A 154 0.19 -3.83 -14.14
N VAL A 155 -0.41 -4.98 -14.35
CA VAL A 155 -0.34 -6.11 -13.41
C VAL A 155 1.13 -6.55 -13.28
N PRO A 156 1.73 -6.50 -12.08
CA PRO A 156 3.11 -6.89 -11.89
C PRO A 156 3.29 -8.41 -11.98
N GLU A 157 4.47 -8.86 -12.38
CA GLU A 157 4.90 -10.23 -12.14
C GLU A 157 5.00 -10.47 -10.63
N SER A 158 4.53 -11.61 -10.15
CA SER A 158 4.68 -12.00 -8.75
C SER A 158 5.92 -12.85 -8.53
N VAL A 159 6.62 -12.57 -7.43
CA VAL A 159 7.68 -13.43 -6.89
C VAL A 159 7.25 -13.95 -5.52
N ARG A 160 7.57 -15.19 -5.24
CA ARG A 160 7.26 -15.81 -3.95
C ARG A 160 8.50 -15.88 -3.07
N VAL A 161 8.41 -15.30 -1.87
CA VAL A 161 9.46 -15.35 -0.86
C VAL A 161 8.99 -16.21 0.31
N THR A 162 9.59 -17.37 0.49
CA THR A 162 9.27 -18.29 1.57
C THR A 162 10.25 -18.08 2.72
N LEU A 163 9.76 -17.56 3.87
CA LEU A 163 10.54 -17.42 5.09
C LEU A 163 10.29 -18.65 5.97
N LYS A 164 11.30 -19.52 6.07
CA LYS A 164 11.25 -20.76 6.85
C LYS A 164 11.71 -20.55 8.28
N GLY A 165 11.29 -21.42 9.18
CA GLY A 165 11.72 -21.39 10.56
C GLY A 165 10.99 -20.33 11.38
N ARG A 166 11.72 -19.59 12.18
CA ARG A 166 11.29 -18.45 12.99
C ARG A 166 12.46 -17.49 13.19
N LEU A 167 12.18 -16.23 13.37
CA LEU A 167 13.20 -15.25 13.69
C LEU A 167 13.94 -15.63 14.98
N GLN A 168 15.25 -15.59 14.94
CA GLN A 168 16.07 -15.87 16.12
C GLN A 168 15.97 -14.72 17.13
N PRO A 169 16.23 -14.94 18.43
CA PRO A 169 16.29 -13.87 19.40
C PRO A 169 17.25 -12.75 18.97
N GLY A 170 16.75 -11.51 18.93
CA GLY A 170 17.51 -10.35 18.48
C GLY A 170 17.49 -10.09 16.97
N VAL A 171 16.77 -10.90 16.21
CA VAL A 171 16.52 -10.70 14.77
C VAL A 171 15.09 -10.18 14.56
N TRP A 172 14.94 -9.12 13.79
CA TRP A 172 13.69 -8.44 13.55
C TRP A 172 13.29 -8.53 12.06
N ALA A 173 12.04 -8.23 11.75
CA ALA A 173 11.57 -8.19 10.36
C ALA A 173 12.44 -7.29 9.46
N LYS A 174 12.99 -6.20 10.00
CA LYS A 174 13.92 -5.33 9.28
C LYS A 174 15.22 -6.04 8.88
N ASP A 175 15.75 -6.93 9.70
CA ASP A 175 16.97 -7.70 9.35
C ASP A 175 16.72 -8.62 8.17
N VAL A 176 15.52 -9.22 8.09
CA VAL A 176 15.10 -10.02 6.93
C VAL A 176 15.12 -9.18 5.65
N THR A 177 14.55 -7.97 5.70
CA THR A 177 14.52 -7.08 4.54
C THR A 177 15.90 -6.59 4.15
N LEU A 178 16.77 -6.28 5.12
CA LEU A 178 18.15 -5.91 4.86
C LEU A 178 18.96 -7.08 4.26
N HIS A 179 18.72 -8.31 4.72
CA HIS A 179 19.30 -9.51 4.11
C HIS A 179 18.86 -9.67 2.65
N MET A 180 17.56 -9.47 2.37
CA MET A 180 17.04 -9.49 1.02
C MET A 180 17.67 -8.40 0.15
N LEU A 181 17.80 -7.19 0.68
CA LEU A 181 18.43 -6.07 -0.01
C LEU A 181 19.91 -6.37 -0.34
N GLY A 182 20.64 -6.96 0.60
CA GLY A 182 22.01 -7.43 0.36
C GLY A 182 22.12 -8.51 -0.70
N LYS A 183 21.09 -9.37 -0.83
CA LYS A 183 21.06 -10.49 -1.78
C LYS A 183 20.64 -10.05 -3.18
N PHE A 184 19.61 -9.20 -3.30
CA PHE A 184 19.00 -8.82 -4.57
C PHE A 184 19.47 -7.44 -5.08
N GLY A 185 20.00 -6.60 -4.19
CA GLY A 185 20.30 -5.19 -4.46
C GLY A 185 19.07 -4.28 -4.44
N ALA A 186 19.32 -2.98 -4.38
CA ALA A 186 18.28 -1.99 -4.62
C ALA A 186 17.71 -2.20 -6.04
N GLU A 187 16.40 -2.13 -6.17
CA GLU A 187 15.68 -2.37 -7.44
C GLU A 187 15.78 -3.81 -8.00
N GLY A 188 16.34 -4.76 -7.26
CA GLY A 188 16.47 -6.15 -7.71
C GLY A 188 15.13 -6.85 -7.99
N LEU A 189 14.04 -6.36 -7.41
CA LEU A 189 12.67 -6.81 -7.64
C LEU A 189 11.79 -5.70 -8.25
N ASN A 190 12.40 -4.85 -9.10
CA ASN A 190 11.73 -3.69 -9.66
C ASN A 190 10.41 -4.04 -10.36
N TYR A 191 9.37 -3.30 -10.00
CA TYR A 191 7.99 -3.43 -10.48
C TYR A 191 7.35 -4.82 -10.25
N ARG A 192 7.88 -5.67 -9.37
CA ARG A 192 7.31 -6.97 -9.02
C ARG A 192 6.38 -6.89 -7.81
N ALA A 193 5.44 -7.81 -7.69
CA ALA A 193 4.70 -8.05 -6.45
C ALA A 193 5.43 -9.14 -5.65
N ILE A 194 5.78 -8.86 -4.41
CA ILE A 194 6.40 -9.85 -3.52
C ILE A 194 5.30 -10.48 -2.68
N GLU A 195 5.13 -11.80 -2.77
CA GLU A 195 4.23 -12.56 -1.89
C GLU A 195 5.03 -13.32 -0.84
N TYR A 196 4.94 -12.87 0.41
CA TYR A 196 5.64 -13.47 1.54
C TYR A 196 4.82 -14.59 2.14
N VAL A 197 5.42 -15.76 2.30
CA VAL A 197 4.80 -16.94 2.89
C VAL A 197 5.77 -17.67 3.82
N GLY A 198 5.29 -18.67 4.53
CA GLY A 198 6.10 -19.57 5.34
C GLY A 198 5.93 -19.38 6.83
N SER A 199 6.54 -20.30 7.60
CA SER A 199 6.32 -20.40 9.05
C SER A 199 6.83 -19.18 9.81
N ALA A 200 7.92 -18.54 9.36
CA ALA A 200 8.40 -17.34 10.01
C ALA A 200 7.41 -16.17 9.85
N VAL A 201 6.79 -16.02 8.66
CA VAL A 201 5.76 -14.99 8.42
C VAL A 201 4.53 -15.22 9.30
N GLN A 202 4.08 -16.47 9.44
CA GLN A 202 2.96 -16.83 10.32
C GLN A 202 3.25 -16.51 11.78
N GLY A 203 4.51 -16.64 12.20
CA GLY A 203 4.98 -16.30 13.55
C GLY A 203 5.02 -14.80 13.83
N MET A 204 5.12 -13.95 12.81
CA MET A 204 5.23 -12.49 12.94
C MET A 204 3.94 -11.87 13.47
N GLU A 205 4.09 -10.83 14.30
CA GLU A 205 3.01 -9.92 14.67
C GLU A 205 2.76 -8.91 13.53
N ILE A 206 1.68 -8.13 13.62
CA ILE A 206 1.28 -7.21 12.53
C ILE A 206 2.35 -6.15 12.28
N ASP A 207 3.02 -5.65 13.31
CA ASP A 207 4.08 -4.64 13.18
C ASP A 207 5.29 -5.18 12.39
N ASP A 208 5.65 -6.45 12.60
CA ASP A 208 6.67 -7.13 11.81
C ASP A 208 6.27 -7.29 10.35
N ARG A 209 4.99 -7.67 10.12
CA ARG A 209 4.44 -7.80 8.76
C ARG A 209 4.39 -6.46 8.03
N MET A 210 4.02 -5.40 8.73
CA MET A 210 4.06 -4.03 8.18
C MET A 210 5.49 -3.64 7.84
N THR A 211 6.45 -3.91 8.70
CA THR A 211 7.88 -3.66 8.46
C THR A 211 8.38 -4.43 7.24
N LEU A 212 8.03 -5.71 7.13
CA LEU A 212 8.42 -6.56 6.00
C LEU A 212 7.86 -6.04 4.67
N CYS A 213 6.57 -5.67 4.64
CA CYS A 213 5.93 -5.10 3.44
C CYS A 213 6.47 -3.70 3.13
N ASN A 214 6.66 -2.85 4.14
CA ASN A 214 7.17 -1.49 3.98
C ASN A 214 8.49 -1.47 3.20
N HIS A 215 9.46 -2.27 3.66
CA HIS A 215 10.79 -2.29 3.07
C HIS A 215 10.87 -2.98 1.69
N ALA A 216 9.79 -3.56 1.20
CA ALA A 216 9.75 -4.06 -0.18
C ALA A 216 9.90 -2.91 -1.19
N ALA A 217 9.60 -1.67 -0.81
CA ALA A 217 9.86 -0.47 -1.61
C ALA A 217 11.34 -0.30 -1.93
N GLU A 218 12.25 -0.63 -1.00
CA GLU A 218 13.71 -0.56 -1.20
C GLU A 218 14.22 -1.58 -2.23
N LEU A 219 13.47 -2.64 -2.46
CA LEU A 219 13.73 -3.63 -3.51
C LEU A 219 13.14 -3.23 -4.87
N GLY A 220 12.48 -2.07 -4.96
CA GLY A 220 11.77 -1.58 -6.14
C GLY A 220 10.41 -2.23 -6.36
N ALA A 221 9.88 -2.99 -5.40
CA ALA A 221 8.63 -3.71 -5.56
C ALA A 221 7.42 -2.78 -5.76
N LYS A 222 6.51 -3.18 -6.65
CA LYS A 222 5.24 -2.47 -6.89
C LYS A 222 4.21 -2.76 -5.81
N ALA A 223 4.26 -3.95 -5.22
CA ALA A 223 3.44 -4.37 -4.08
C ALA A 223 4.18 -5.41 -3.24
N ALA A 224 3.83 -5.50 -1.97
CA ALA A 224 4.21 -6.59 -1.09
C ALA A 224 2.94 -7.14 -0.44
N LEU A 225 2.77 -8.43 -0.40
CA LEU A 225 1.50 -9.04 -0.05
C LEU A 225 1.69 -10.21 0.92
N LEU A 226 0.80 -10.29 1.89
CA LEU A 226 0.66 -11.43 2.78
C LEU A 226 -0.77 -11.96 2.72
N GLU A 227 -0.92 -13.26 2.91
CA GLU A 227 -2.23 -13.83 3.19
C GLU A 227 -2.69 -13.44 4.60
N ALA A 228 -3.98 -13.15 4.72
CA ALA A 228 -4.57 -12.79 6.00
C ALA A 228 -4.81 -14.04 6.86
N ASP A 229 -4.60 -13.89 8.15
CA ASP A 229 -4.86 -14.90 9.16
C ASP A 229 -5.61 -14.31 10.37
N GLU A 230 -5.80 -15.10 11.42
CA GLU A 230 -6.49 -14.68 12.63
C GLU A 230 -5.88 -13.44 13.29
N LYS A 231 -4.56 -13.26 13.23
CA LYS A 231 -3.88 -12.06 13.75
C LYS A 231 -4.30 -10.83 12.94
N THR A 232 -4.34 -10.95 11.61
CA THR A 232 -4.78 -9.88 10.71
C THR A 232 -6.22 -9.50 10.99
N PHE A 233 -7.12 -10.49 11.13
CA PHE A 233 -8.54 -10.22 11.39
C PHE A 233 -8.78 -9.61 12.76
N ALA A 234 -8.08 -10.08 13.78
CA ALA A 234 -8.17 -9.54 15.14
C ALA A 234 -7.71 -8.08 15.19
N TRP A 235 -6.58 -7.78 14.54
CA TRP A 235 -6.03 -6.43 14.49
C TRP A 235 -6.97 -5.46 13.75
N LEU A 236 -7.44 -5.83 12.56
CA LEU A 236 -8.37 -5.01 11.76
C LEU A 236 -9.66 -4.75 12.52
N LYS A 237 -10.21 -5.76 13.20
CA LYS A 237 -11.41 -5.62 14.02
C LYS A 237 -11.20 -4.65 15.20
N ALA A 238 -10.05 -4.72 15.87
CA ALA A 238 -9.71 -3.82 16.97
C ALA A 238 -9.64 -2.35 16.54
N HIS A 239 -9.31 -2.09 15.27
CA HIS A 239 -9.20 -0.75 14.69
C HIS A 239 -10.43 -0.33 13.87
N GLY A 240 -11.56 -1.01 14.04
CA GLY A 240 -12.83 -0.60 13.43
C GLY A 240 -12.90 -0.76 11.92
N ALA A 241 -12.01 -1.55 11.32
CA ALA A 241 -12.03 -1.80 9.89
C ALA A 241 -13.32 -2.52 9.45
N LYS A 242 -13.71 -2.32 8.19
CA LYS A 242 -14.86 -3.01 7.57
C LYS A 242 -14.65 -4.52 7.56
N THR A 243 -15.73 -5.26 7.34
CA THR A 243 -15.69 -6.71 7.23
C THR A 243 -14.65 -7.15 6.19
N PRO A 244 -13.67 -7.99 6.57
CA PRO A 244 -12.62 -8.44 5.66
C PRO A 244 -13.18 -9.31 4.53
N ALA A 245 -12.61 -9.16 3.34
CA ALA A 245 -12.88 -10.02 2.19
C ALA A 245 -11.55 -10.54 1.61
N PRO A 246 -10.80 -11.38 2.37
CA PRO A 246 -9.46 -11.80 2.02
C PRO A 246 -9.44 -12.60 0.72
N LEU A 247 -8.28 -12.57 0.06
CA LEU A 247 -7.94 -13.42 -1.06
C LEU A 247 -6.68 -14.21 -0.74
N SER A 248 -6.57 -15.38 -1.35
CA SER A 248 -5.36 -16.20 -1.34
C SER A 248 -4.96 -16.53 -2.77
N ALA A 249 -3.68 -16.73 -3.01
CA ALA A 249 -3.21 -17.26 -4.28
C ALA A 249 -3.78 -18.66 -4.54
N ASP A 250 -3.94 -19.03 -5.81
CA ASP A 250 -4.29 -20.41 -6.15
C ASP A 250 -3.13 -21.35 -5.85
N ALA A 251 -3.43 -22.60 -5.53
CA ALA A 251 -2.41 -23.59 -5.20
C ALA A 251 -1.44 -23.85 -6.37
N ASP A 252 -1.91 -23.69 -7.61
CA ASP A 252 -1.14 -23.80 -8.85
C ASP A 252 -0.79 -22.44 -9.47
N ALA A 253 -0.76 -21.34 -8.65
CA ALA A 253 -0.36 -20.04 -9.10
C ALA A 253 1.07 -20.04 -9.65
N HIS A 254 1.28 -19.29 -10.73
CA HIS A 254 2.60 -19.17 -11.36
C HIS A 254 3.32 -17.92 -10.85
N TYR A 255 4.54 -18.11 -10.38
CA TYR A 255 5.44 -17.05 -9.93
C TYR A 255 6.63 -16.94 -10.89
N ALA A 256 7.07 -15.72 -11.19
CA ALA A 256 8.22 -15.46 -12.02
C ALA A 256 9.53 -15.98 -11.39
N ASP A 257 9.62 -15.90 -10.05
CA ASP A 257 10.73 -16.41 -9.27
C ASP A 257 10.26 -16.93 -7.91
N HIS A 258 11.07 -17.82 -7.32
CA HIS A 258 10.87 -18.39 -6.00
C HIS A 258 12.14 -18.26 -5.18
N PHE A 259 12.05 -17.63 -4.01
CA PHE A 259 13.18 -17.48 -3.09
C PHE A 259 12.86 -18.10 -1.75
N GLU A 260 13.85 -18.76 -1.15
CA GLU A 260 13.75 -19.30 0.21
C GLU A 260 14.80 -18.65 1.09
N ILE A 261 14.40 -18.31 2.31
CA ILE A 261 15.24 -17.72 3.35
C ILE A 261 14.95 -18.46 4.64
N ASP A 262 15.99 -18.97 5.28
CA ASP A 262 15.91 -19.52 6.62
C ASP A 262 16.06 -18.35 7.62
N ALA A 263 15.03 -18.17 8.48
CA ALA A 263 14.91 -17.04 9.41
C ALA A 263 15.38 -17.41 10.85
#